data_88b357c38ba173d609f4316278acdb76
#
_entry.id   88b357c38ba173d609f4316278acdb76
#
_cell.length_a   1.000
_cell.length_b   1.000
_cell.length_c   1.000
_cell.angle_alpha   90.00
_cell.angle_beta   90.00
_cell.angle_gamma   90.00
#
_symmetry.space_group_name_H-M   'P 1'
#
loop_
_entity.id
_entity.type
_entity.pdbx_description
1 polymer ?
#
loop_
_entity_poly.entity_id
_entity_poly.type
_entity_poly.pdbx_seq_one_letter_code
_entity_poly.pdbx_strand_id
1 'polypeptide(L)' 'MMVRGTMTFYAFLMTLRNPDENTEMATFANAAFYDSAFPKQSIDHDEISDYLELEAGYVSSMTVFDDAWQLYLDKNA' A
#
# COMPACT_ATOMS: atom_id res chain seq x y z
N MET A 1 21.84 4.28 -17.91
CA MET A 1 20.79 4.43 -17.88
C MET A 1 20.43 4.48 -16.73
N MET A 2 19.76 4.83 -16.45
CA MET A 2 19.40 4.84 -15.42
C MET A 2 18.37 4.07 -15.21
N VAL A 3 18.49 3.34 -14.46
CA VAL A 3 17.44 2.67 -14.15
C VAL A 3 16.66 3.39 -13.22
N ARG A 4 15.43 3.59 -13.42
CA ARG A 4 14.66 4.16 -12.55
C ARG A 4 14.34 3.17 -11.59
N GLY A 5 14.62 3.30 -10.43
CA GLY A 5 14.31 2.36 -9.39
C GLY A 5 12.83 2.09 -9.32
N THR A 6 12.45 0.88 -8.99
CA THR A 6 11.07 0.55 -8.76
C THR A 6 10.68 1.02 -7.37
N MET A 7 9.63 1.82 -7.28
CA MET A 7 9.12 2.27 -6.00
C MET A 7 8.49 1.07 -5.29
N THR A 8 8.70 0.90 -4.00
CA THR A 8 8.02 -0.16 -3.26
C THR A 8 6.55 0.19 -3.13
N PHE A 9 5.72 -0.83 -2.89
CA PHE A 9 4.30 -0.57 -2.70
C PHE A 9 4.07 0.36 -1.52
N TYR A 10 4.81 0.16 -0.43
CA TYR A 10 4.66 1.02 0.76
C TYR A 10 4.97 2.48 0.41
N ALA A 11 6.06 2.72 -0.34
CA ALA A 11 6.42 4.09 -0.71
C ALA A 11 5.32 4.73 -1.54
N PHE A 12 4.74 3.96 -2.47
CA PHE A 12 3.62 4.46 -3.25
C PHE A 12 2.42 4.76 -2.37
N LEU A 13 2.11 3.82 -1.45
CA LEU A 13 0.97 3.98 -0.56
C LEU A 13 1.08 5.24 0.27
N MET A 14 2.30 5.60 0.66
CA MET A 14 2.50 6.81 1.45
C MET A 14 2.11 8.07 0.68
N THR A 15 2.14 8.02 -0.66
CA THR A 15 1.72 9.17 -1.45
C THR A 15 0.20 9.35 -1.45
N LEU A 16 -0.53 8.35 -0.97
CA LEU A 16 -1.98 8.40 -0.91
C LEU A 16 -2.49 8.84 0.45
N ARG A 17 -1.59 9.08 1.40
CA ARG A 17 -1.99 9.48 2.73
C ARG A 17 -2.61 10.88 2.69
N ASN A 18 -3.73 11.01 3.38
CA ASN A 18 -4.36 12.31 3.53
C ASN A 18 -5.15 12.26 4.84
N PRO A 19 -4.62 12.83 5.92
CA PRO A 19 -5.29 12.76 7.22
C PRO A 19 -6.64 13.46 7.25
N ASP A 20 -6.91 14.31 6.25
CA ASP A 20 -8.17 15.03 6.22
C ASP A 20 -9.23 14.33 5.39
N GLU A 21 -8.89 13.20 4.74
CA GLU A 21 -9.86 12.48 3.95
C GLU A 21 -10.38 11.27 4.68
N ASN A 22 -11.65 10.94 4.44
CA ASN A 22 -12.26 9.78 5.06
C ASN A 22 -12.47 8.62 4.09
N THR A 23 -11.82 8.67 2.93
CA THR A 23 -11.95 7.58 1.97
C THR A 23 -11.28 6.32 2.53
N GLU A 24 -11.71 5.18 2.05
CA GLU A 24 -11.09 3.92 2.46
C GLU A 24 -9.62 3.87 2.07
N MET A 25 -9.29 4.43 0.90
CA MET A 25 -7.92 4.45 0.43
C MET A 25 -7.02 5.28 1.35
N ALA A 26 -7.47 6.48 1.72
CA ALA A 26 -6.69 7.32 2.62
C ALA A 26 -6.59 6.70 4.00
N THR A 27 -7.66 6.07 4.46
CA THR A 27 -7.66 5.41 5.77
C THR A 27 -6.65 4.26 5.79
N PHE A 28 -6.62 3.47 4.72
CA PHE A 28 -5.67 2.38 4.58
C PHE A 28 -4.23 2.92 4.62
N ALA A 29 -3.96 3.95 3.80
CA ALA A 29 -2.62 4.52 3.73
C ALA A 29 -2.19 5.12 5.07
N ASN A 30 -3.09 5.82 5.74
CA ASN A 30 -2.78 6.42 7.03
C ASN A 30 -2.48 5.36 8.09
N ALA A 31 -3.26 4.27 8.10
CA ALA A 31 -3.05 3.20 9.06
C ALA A 31 -1.74 2.45 8.79
N ALA A 32 -1.43 2.22 7.52
CA ALA A 32 -0.20 1.53 7.17
C ALA A 32 1.03 2.32 7.61
N PHE A 33 0.94 3.65 7.60
CA PHE A 33 2.04 4.49 8.03
C PHE A 33 2.43 4.19 9.48
N TYR A 34 1.45 3.88 10.32
CA TYR A 34 1.70 3.62 11.73
C TYR A 34 2.01 2.14 12.02
N ASP A 35 1.98 1.30 10.99
CA ASP A 35 2.21 -0.13 11.17
C ASP A 35 3.69 -0.44 10.96
N SER A 36 4.43 -0.56 12.04
CA SER A 36 5.88 -0.78 11.97
C SER A 36 6.24 -2.14 11.37
N ALA A 37 5.30 -3.08 11.35
CA ALA A 37 5.57 -4.42 10.81
C ALA A 37 5.22 -4.54 9.32
N PHE A 38 4.67 -3.50 8.72
CA PHE A 38 4.32 -3.55 7.30
C PHE A 38 5.58 -3.87 6.47
N PRO A 39 5.47 -4.74 5.46
CA PRO A 39 6.64 -5.09 4.63
C PRO A 39 7.01 -3.95 3.68
N LYS A 40 7.73 -2.98 4.21
CA LYS A 40 8.00 -1.71 3.53
C LYS A 40 8.89 -1.82 2.30
N GLN A 41 9.68 -2.89 2.22
CA GLN A 41 10.61 -3.05 1.10
C GLN A 41 10.05 -3.94 0.01
N SER A 42 8.86 -4.49 0.21
CA SER A 42 8.33 -5.48 -0.71
C SER A 42 7.74 -4.86 -1.96
N ILE A 43 7.96 -5.51 -3.09
CA ILE A 43 7.27 -5.20 -4.33
C ILE A 43 6.43 -6.39 -4.78
N ASP A 44 6.28 -7.38 -3.90
CA ASP A 44 5.60 -8.63 -4.21
C ASP A 44 4.16 -8.57 -3.76
N HIS A 45 3.24 -8.64 -4.70
CA HIS A 45 1.80 -8.59 -4.43
C HIS A 45 1.39 -9.63 -3.39
N ASP A 46 1.87 -10.87 -3.57
CA ASP A 46 1.41 -11.96 -2.70
C ASP A 46 1.92 -11.81 -1.27
N GLU A 47 3.14 -11.34 -1.13
CA GLU A 47 3.69 -11.11 0.20
C GLU A 47 2.89 -10.06 0.95
N ILE A 48 2.58 -8.98 0.28
CA ILE A 48 1.83 -7.88 0.90
C ILE A 48 0.39 -8.31 1.15
N SER A 49 -0.21 -9.01 0.20
CA SER A 49 -1.58 -9.48 0.35
C SER A 49 -1.71 -10.42 1.55
N ASP A 50 -0.78 -11.36 1.68
CA ASP A 50 -0.79 -12.29 2.80
C ASP A 50 -0.64 -11.56 4.12
N TYR A 51 0.26 -10.58 4.17
CA TYR A 51 0.45 -9.82 5.39
C TYR A 51 -0.84 -9.10 5.78
N LEU A 52 -1.49 -8.46 4.81
CA LEU A 52 -2.68 -7.68 5.10
C LEU A 52 -3.84 -8.58 5.57
N GLU A 53 -3.95 -9.77 5.00
CA GLU A 53 -5.00 -10.68 5.40
C GLU A 53 -4.78 -11.26 6.79
N LEU A 54 -3.54 -11.51 7.14
CA LEU A 54 -3.22 -12.24 8.37
C LEU A 54 -2.89 -11.32 9.55
N GLU A 55 -2.31 -10.16 9.27
CA GLU A 55 -1.77 -9.34 10.34
C GLU A 55 -2.38 -7.94 10.46
N ALA A 56 -2.99 -7.43 9.39
CA ALA A 56 -3.41 -6.04 9.40
C ALA A 56 -4.92 -5.92 9.53
N GLY A 57 -5.37 -5.77 10.76
CA GLY A 57 -6.81 -5.66 11.01
C GLY A 57 -7.43 -4.34 10.59
N TYR A 58 -6.62 -3.41 10.12
CA TYR A 58 -7.12 -2.09 9.75
C TYR A 58 -7.62 -2.00 8.32
N VAL A 59 -7.43 -3.04 7.53
CA VAL A 59 -7.91 -3.02 6.15
C VAL A 59 -9.36 -3.48 6.17
N SER A 60 -10.27 -2.58 5.79
CA SER A 60 -11.69 -2.88 5.86
C SER A 60 -12.10 -3.96 4.87
N SER A 61 -11.40 -4.03 3.74
CA SER A 61 -11.71 -4.99 2.71
C SER A 61 -10.50 -5.12 1.81
N MET A 62 -10.22 -6.31 1.33
CA MET A 62 -9.10 -6.52 0.41
C MET A 62 -9.33 -5.83 -0.94
N THR A 63 -10.57 -5.41 -1.22
CA THR A 63 -10.85 -4.61 -2.40
C THR A 63 -10.07 -3.30 -2.36
N VAL A 64 -9.91 -2.71 -1.18
CA VAL A 64 -9.14 -1.48 -1.03
C VAL A 64 -7.69 -1.72 -1.43
N PHE A 65 -7.12 -2.85 -0.98
CA PHE A 65 -5.76 -3.20 -1.36
C PHE A 65 -5.67 -3.45 -2.87
N ASP A 66 -6.64 -4.14 -3.45
CA ASP A 66 -6.64 -4.41 -4.89
C ASP A 66 -6.65 -3.12 -5.68
N ASP A 67 -7.46 -2.15 -5.27
CA ASP A 67 -7.52 -0.86 -5.93
C ASP A 67 -6.19 -0.12 -5.79
N ALA A 68 -5.60 -0.14 -4.61
CA ALA A 68 -4.31 0.50 -4.40
C ALA A 68 -3.22 -0.15 -5.23
N TRP A 69 -3.25 -1.49 -5.33
CA TRP A 69 -2.27 -2.22 -6.11
C TRP A 69 -2.37 -1.86 -7.59
N GLN A 70 -3.60 -1.71 -8.09
CA GLN A 70 -3.79 -1.34 -9.49
C GLN A 70 -3.22 0.05 -9.77
N LEU A 71 -3.43 0.98 -8.85
CA LEU A 71 -2.86 2.32 -8.99
C LEU A 71 -1.34 2.27 -8.95
N TYR A 72 -0.79 1.40 -8.11
CA TYR A 72 0.64 1.22 -7.99
C TYR A 72 1.23 0.72 -9.32
N LEU A 73 0.57 -0.25 -9.92
CA LEU A 73 1.04 -0.78 -11.20
C LEU A 73 0.99 0.30 -12.28
N ASP A 74 -0.07 1.09 -12.30
CA ASP A 74 -0.22 2.16 -13.26
C ASP A 74 0.89 3.19 -13.11
N LYS A 75 1.28 3.48 -11.88
CA LYS A 75 2.30 4.48 -11.60
C LYS A 75 3.68 3.99 -12.05
N ASN A 76 3.91 2.70 -11.95
CA ASN A 76 5.20 2.12 -12.29
C ASN A 76 5.27 1.62 -13.74
N ALA A 77 4.21 1.78 -14.48
CA ALA A 77 4.16 1.29 -15.86
C ALA A 77 5.06 2.10 -16.79
#